data_4c0cac146bd30f4e84134410a40e346f
#
_entry.id   4c0cac146bd30f4e84134410a40e346f
#
_cell.length_a   1.000
_cell.length_b   1.000
_cell.length_c   1.000
_cell.angle_alpha   90.00
_cell.angle_beta   90.00
_cell.angle_gamma   90.00
#
_symmetry.space_group_name_H-M   'P 1'
#
loop_
_entity.id
_entity.type
_entity.pdbx_description
1 polymer ?
#
loop_
_entity_poly.entity_id
_entity_poly.type
_entity_poly.pdbx_seq_one_letter_code
_entity_poly.pdbx_strand_id
1 'polypeptide(L)'
;MYYFYSFVAAILIAVMVVTNGSLGAFYDSYVASIIIHAVGLLFVTIVVKIKKEKIFSKKAVPMILYCGGAIGVVTTLCNNLSYGKISVTAIIALGLFAQTLTSIIIDQFGLFNMPVKKLNKVKVISLSFTLMGILYLLKGTEFHLGAVVLSLLTGVSIILSRFVNAMLAEKTSIFVSTWYNFMIGLIVTTVIWVIAYFLNIAGPFTFTISPKLWIYSGGFLGVCVVSLSNLCAKRIPALILTLIMFVGQLFTGVFLDYVLLETLSIPTVVGGILTTIGLIISTLPWTKRGSEV
;
A
#
# COMPACT_ATOMS: atom_id res chain seq x y z
N MET A 1 -7.60 -0.35 -21.75
CA MET A 1 -6.92 0.84 -21.21
C MET A 1 -6.85 0.80 -19.70
N TYR A 2 -7.97 0.72 -18.95
CA TYR A 2 -7.97 0.73 -17.48
C TYR A 2 -7.29 -0.48 -16.85
N TYR A 3 -7.38 -1.68 -17.42
CA TYR A 3 -6.62 -2.86 -16.98
C TYR A 3 -5.11 -2.63 -17.04
N PHE A 4 -4.64 -2.00 -18.11
CA PHE A 4 -3.24 -1.62 -18.25
C PHE A 4 -2.82 -0.60 -17.19
N TYR A 5 -3.62 0.42 -16.93
CA TYR A 5 -3.35 1.41 -15.88
C TYR A 5 -3.29 0.76 -14.49
N SER A 6 -4.15 -0.23 -14.21
CA SER A 6 -4.11 -0.99 -12.96
C SER A 6 -2.82 -1.79 -12.82
N PHE A 7 -2.36 -2.39 -13.90
CA PHE A 7 -1.10 -3.14 -13.92
C PHE A 7 0.10 -2.21 -13.73
N VAL A 8 0.11 -1.05 -14.39
CA VAL A 8 1.14 -0.02 -14.19
C VAL A 8 1.13 0.46 -12.72
N ALA A 9 -0.04 0.74 -12.15
CA ALA A 9 -0.13 1.12 -10.75
C ALA A 9 0.44 0.05 -9.82
N ALA A 10 0.22 -1.24 -10.13
CA ALA A 10 0.77 -2.36 -9.36
C ALA A 10 2.30 -2.39 -9.40
N ILE A 11 2.90 -2.21 -10.58
CA ILE A 11 4.36 -2.11 -10.74
C ILE A 11 4.89 -0.92 -9.92
N LEU A 12 4.25 0.24 -10.03
CA LEU A 12 4.69 1.45 -9.32
C LEU A 12 4.64 1.26 -7.80
N ILE A 13 3.66 0.52 -7.25
CA ILE A 13 3.59 0.19 -5.81
C ILE A 13 4.81 -0.64 -5.40
N ALA A 14 5.14 -1.69 -6.14
CA ALA A 14 6.29 -2.53 -5.81
C ALA A 14 7.61 -1.76 -5.91
N VAL A 15 7.80 -0.95 -6.96
CA VAL A 15 8.96 -0.06 -7.10
C VAL A 15 9.02 0.95 -5.95
N MET A 16 7.88 1.50 -5.53
CA MET A 16 7.80 2.44 -4.42
C MET A 16 8.25 1.82 -3.08
N VAL A 17 8.01 0.54 -2.84
CA VAL A 17 8.55 -0.16 -1.65
C VAL A 17 10.07 -0.12 -1.65
N VAL A 18 10.71 -0.37 -2.79
CA VAL A 18 12.16 -0.35 -2.93
C VAL A 18 12.72 1.07 -2.83
N THR A 19 12.13 2.03 -3.52
CA THR A 19 12.61 3.43 -3.50
C THR A 19 12.51 4.02 -2.10
N ASN A 20 11.37 3.83 -1.44
CA ASN A 20 11.13 4.31 -0.07
C ASN A 20 12.03 3.60 0.95
N GLY A 21 12.16 2.27 0.83
CA GLY A 21 13.03 1.47 1.69
C GLY A 21 14.50 1.84 1.53
N SER A 22 14.96 2.05 0.30
CA SER A 22 16.33 2.51 0.02
C SER A 22 16.59 3.92 0.56
N LEU A 23 15.59 4.81 0.52
CA LEU A 23 15.67 6.12 1.14
C LEU A 23 15.78 5.99 2.67
N GLY A 24 14.99 5.08 3.27
CA GLY A 24 15.05 4.76 4.71
C GLY A 24 16.37 4.16 5.15
N ALA A 25 17.00 3.35 4.29
CA ALA A 25 18.34 2.81 4.55
C ALA A 25 19.45 3.88 4.47
N PHE A 26 19.26 4.94 3.68
CA PHE A 26 20.24 6.02 3.54
C PHE A 26 20.15 7.07 4.67
N TYR A 27 18.94 7.48 5.06
CA TYR A 27 18.77 8.50 6.11
C TYR A 27 18.44 7.88 7.48
N ASP A 28 17.34 7.32 7.61
CA ASP A 28 16.60 6.47 8.53
C ASP A 28 15.14 6.44 8.10
N SER A 29 14.35 5.54 8.64
CA SER A 29 12.94 5.35 8.25
C SER A 29 12.05 6.57 8.55
N TYR A 30 12.37 7.35 9.59
CA TYR A 30 11.58 8.50 10.01
C TYR A 30 11.86 9.71 9.11
N VAL A 31 13.13 10.05 8.90
CA VAL A 31 13.55 11.12 7.98
C VAL A 31 13.11 10.82 6.56
N ALA A 32 13.27 9.57 6.10
CA ALA A 32 12.81 9.15 4.79
C ALA A 32 11.29 9.37 4.61
N SER A 33 10.49 9.09 5.65
CA SER A 33 9.04 9.32 5.60
C SER A 33 8.69 10.81 5.45
N ILE A 34 9.45 11.71 6.08
CA ILE A 34 9.30 13.17 5.90
C ILE A 34 9.57 13.53 4.43
N ILE A 35 10.69 13.07 3.87
CA ILE A 35 11.09 13.37 2.50
C ILE A 35 10.05 12.86 1.50
N ILE A 36 9.55 11.61 1.67
CA ILE A 36 8.51 11.02 0.83
C ILE A 36 7.26 11.89 0.82
N HIS A 37 6.78 12.31 1.98
CA HIS A 37 5.58 13.14 2.07
C HIS A 37 5.81 14.56 1.53
N ALA A 38 6.99 15.15 1.76
CA ALA A 38 7.34 16.45 1.22
C ALA A 38 7.40 16.46 -0.32
N VAL A 39 8.07 15.46 -0.91
CA VAL A 39 8.16 15.29 -2.37
C VAL A 39 6.75 15.04 -2.95
N GLY A 40 5.96 14.16 -2.35
CA GLY A 40 4.60 13.90 -2.81
C GLY A 40 3.69 15.14 -2.71
N LEU A 41 3.78 15.90 -1.61
CA LEU A 41 3.05 17.16 -1.44
C LEU A 41 3.43 18.19 -2.51
N LEU A 42 4.72 18.32 -2.81
CA LEU A 42 5.19 19.21 -3.87
C LEU A 42 4.55 18.83 -5.21
N PHE A 43 4.63 17.55 -5.61
CA PHE A 43 4.09 17.10 -6.89
C PHE A 43 2.57 17.24 -6.97
N VAL A 44 1.82 16.81 -5.95
CA VAL A 44 0.36 16.92 -5.97
C VAL A 44 -0.09 18.38 -5.92
N THR A 45 0.67 19.29 -5.28
CA THR A 45 0.39 20.74 -5.29
C THR A 45 0.50 21.30 -6.70
N ILE A 46 1.50 20.87 -7.48
CA ILE A 46 1.64 21.24 -8.88
C ILE A 46 0.42 20.74 -9.68
N VAL A 47 0.01 19.49 -9.49
CA VAL A 47 -1.16 18.91 -10.18
C VAL A 47 -2.44 19.67 -9.85
N VAL A 48 -2.69 19.97 -8.57
CA VAL A 48 -3.88 20.72 -8.12
C VAL A 48 -3.91 22.13 -8.74
N LYS A 49 -2.75 22.81 -8.81
CA LYS A 49 -2.63 24.12 -9.45
C LYS A 49 -2.91 24.06 -10.96
N ILE A 50 -2.33 23.07 -11.68
CA ILE A 50 -2.56 22.86 -13.12
C ILE A 50 -4.05 22.59 -13.39
N LYS A 51 -4.69 21.76 -12.54
CA LYS A 51 -6.12 21.42 -12.62
C LYS A 51 -7.03 22.56 -12.14
N LYS A 52 -6.47 23.64 -11.58
CA LYS A 52 -7.22 24.78 -11.01
C LYS A 52 -8.24 24.35 -9.95
N GLU A 53 -7.94 23.27 -9.20
CA GLU A 53 -8.82 22.80 -8.14
C GLU A 53 -8.64 23.61 -6.86
N LYS A 54 -9.75 23.81 -6.11
CA LYS A 54 -9.73 24.55 -4.85
C LYS A 54 -9.44 23.59 -3.70
N ILE A 55 -8.28 23.74 -3.04
CA ILE A 55 -7.87 22.94 -1.89
C ILE A 55 -8.85 23.14 -0.72
N PHE A 56 -9.21 24.39 -0.43
CA PHE A 56 -10.12 24.73 0.65
C PHE A 56 -11.57 24.77 0.12
N SER A 57 -12.36 23.75 0.48
CA SER A 57 -13.78 23.70 0.16
C SER A 57 -14.57 24.56 1.15
N LYS A 58 -15.60 25.29 0.65
CA LYS A 58 -16.59 25.94 1.51
C LYS A 58 -17.58 24.95 2.13
N LYS A 59 -17.64 23.72 1.65
CA LYS A 59 -18.51 22.66 2.21
C LYS A 59 -17.87 22.08 3.46
N ALA A 60 -18.66 21.95 4.51
CA ALA A 60 -18.21 21.25 5.73
C ALA A 60 -17.92 19.77 5.42
N VAL A 61 -16.70 19.37 5.65
CA VAL A 61 -16.24 17.98 5.54
C VAL A 61 -15.88 17.50 6.94
N PRO A 62 -16.40 16.33 7.40
CA PRO A 62 -16.05 15.78 8.70
C PRO A 62 -14.53 15.64 8.89
N MET A 63 -14.00 16.09 10.03
CA MET A 63 -12.56 16.08 10.29
C MET A 63 -11.93 14.69 10.17
N ILE A 64 -12.67 13.64 10.52
CA ILE A 64 -12.19 12.25 10.43
C ILE A 64 -11.75 11.86 9.00
N LEU A 65 -12.34 12.48 7.97
CA LEU A 65 -11.99 12.18 6.59
C LEU A 65 -10.61 12.71 6.18
N TYR A 66 -10.06 13.64 6.93
CA TYR A 66 -8.69 14.12 6.71
C TYR A 66 -7.63 13.19 7.33
N CYS A 67 -8.01 12.26 8.22
CA CYS A 67 -7.07 11.35 8.88
C CYS A 67 -6.45 10.30 7.95
N GLY A 68 -6.88 10.20 6.68
CA GLY A 68 -6.32 9.26 5.70
C GLY A 68 -4.80 9.35 5.59
N GLY A 69 -4.25 10.57 5.59
CA GLY A 69 -2.81 10.80 5.58
C GLY A 69 -2.09 10.30 6.83
N ALA A 70 -2.67 10.52 8.01
CA ALA A 70 -2.11 10.02 9.27
C ALA A 70 -2.05 8.48 9.29
N ILE A 71 -3.12 7.82 8.80
CA ILE A 71 -3.15 6.36 8.64
C ILE A 71 -2.10 5.91 7.60
N GLY A 72 -1.96 6.66 6.51
CA GLY A 72 -0.96 6.40 5.46
C GLY A 72 0.48 6.46 5.95
N VAL A 73 0.78 7.26 6.97
CA VAL A 73 2.11 7.30 7.62
C VAL A 73 2.49 5.95 8.21
N VAL A 74 1.53 5.22 8.79
CA VAL A 74 1.78 3.85 9.29
C VAL A 74 2.27 2.95 8.15
N THR A 75 1.65 3.05 6.96
CA THR A 75 2.09 2.29 5.77
C THR A 75 3.55 2.59 5.43
N THR A 76 3.91 3.87 5.34
CA THR A 76 5.24 4.30 4.92
C THR A 76 6.30 3.88 5.94
N LEU A 77 6.07 4.13 7.23
CA LEU A 77 6.99 3.75 8.30
C LEU A 77 7.16 2.23 8.40
N CYS A 78 6.06 1.48 8.41
CA CYS A 78 6.13 0.02 8.52
C CYS A 78 6.87 -0.61 7.33
N ASN A 79 6.65 -0.13 6.10
CA ASN A 79 7.40 -0.59 4.93
C ASN A 79 8.89 -0.27 5.06
N ASN A 80 9.23 0.97 5.40
CA ASN A 80 10.63 1.38 5.55
C ASN A 80 11.35 0.59 6.65
N LEU A 81 10.68 0.34 7.78
CA LEU A 81 11.23 -0.44 8.89
C LEU A 81 11.33 -1.95 8.59
N SER A 82 10.55 -2.46 7.64
CA SER A 82 10.61 -3.87 7.19
C SER A 82 11.63 -4.09 6.08
N TYR A 83 11.93 -3.06 5.29
CA TYR A 83 12.86 -3.14 4.16
C TYR A 83 14.26 -3.55 4.62
N GLY A 84 14.87 -4.47 3.86
CA GLY A 84 16.18 -5.03 4.16
C GLY A 84 16.20 -6.09 5.28
N LYS A 85 15.06 -6.33 5.99
CA LYS A 85 14.94 -7.37 7.02
C LYS A 85 14.28 -8.64 6.49
N ILE A 86 13.41 -8.51 5.51
CA ILE A 86 12.79 -9.57 4.73
C ILE A 86 12.77 -9.17 3.27
N SER A 87 12.54 -10.11 2.35
CA SER A 87 12.49 -9.81 0.91
C SER A 87 11.36 -8.83 0.55
N VAL A 88 11.53 -8.08 -0.54
CA VAL A 88 10.49 -7.16 -1.06
C VAL A 88 9.21 -7.93 -1.38
N THR A 89 9.33 -9.12 -1.97
CA THR A 89 8.20 -10.00 -2.23
C THR A 89 7.46 -10.38 -0.94
N ALA A 90 8.18 -10.66 0.16
CA ALA A 90 7.57 -10.99 1.45
C ALA A 90 6.80 -9.80 2.03
N ILE A 91 7.38 -8.59 2.00
CA ILE A 91 6.70 -7.35 2.44
C ILE A 91 5.40 -7.17 1.68
N ILE A 92 5.44 -7.30 0.35
CA ILE A 92 4.27 -7.15 -0.52
C ILE A 92 3.23 -8.24 -0.23
N ALA A 93 3.63 -9.51 -0.17
CA ALA A 93 2.71 -10.62 0.04
C ALA A 93 1.99 -10.55 1.39
N LEU A 94 2.72 -10.24 2.48
CA LEU A 94 2.16 -10.04 3.81
C LEU A 94 1.20 -8.85 3.84
N GLY A 95 1.59 -7.74 3.21
CA GLY A 95 0.73 -6.56 3.09
C GLY A 95 -0.56 -6.87 2.34
N LEU A 96 -0.50 -7.60 1.21
CA LEU A 96 -1.68 -8.00 0.43
C LEU A 96 -2.58 -9.00 1.18
N PHE A 97 -2.00 -9.91 1.95
CA PHE A 97 -2.75 -10.80 2.83
C PHE A 97 -3.55 -10.01 3.87
N ALA A 98 -2.89 -9.09 4.58
CA ALA A 98 -3.54 -8.25 5.58
C ALA A 98 -4.58 -7.31 4.95
N GLN A 99 -4.35 -6.77 3.75
CA GLN A 99 -5.35 -6.03 2.98
C GLN A 99 -6.58 -6.89 2.71
N THR A 100 -6.39 -8.16 2.31
CA THR A 100 -7.49 -9.09 2.04
C THR A 100 -8.29 -9.41 3.29
N LEU A 101 -7.62 -9.70 4.41
CA LEU A 101 -8.26 -9.92 5.71
C LEU A 101 -9.08 -8.70 6.14
N THR A 102 -8.47 -7.51 6.09
CA THR A 102 -9.13 -6.25 6.48
C THR A 102 -10.35 -5.98 5.60
N SER A 103 -10.25 -6.21 4.29
CA SER A 103 -11.37 -6.05 3.36
C SER A 103 -12.50 -7.03 3.67
N ILE A 104 -12.19 -8.28 4.04
CA ILE A 104 -13.20 -9.27 4.45
C ILE A 104 -13.92 -8.83 5.75
N ILE A 105 -13.18 -8.29 6.71
CA ILE A 105 -13.77 -7.76 7.95
C ILE A 105 -14.70 -6.58 7.63
N ILE A 106 -14.26 -5.65 6.79
CA ILE A 106 -15.08 -4.51 6.35
C ILE A 106 -16.36 -4.99 5.66
N ASP A 107 -16.24 -5.93 4.73
CA ASP A 107 -17.37 -6.51 4.01
C ASP A 107 -18.33 -7.28 4.94
N GLN A 108 -17.78 -8.03 5.91
CA GLN A 108 -18.57 -8.85 6.85
C GLN A 108 -19.46 -7.99 7.75
N PHE A 109 -18.95 -6.84 8.20
CA PHE A 109 -19.63 -5.94 9.12
C PHE A 109 -20.28 -4.73 8.45
N GLY A 110 -20.13 -4.59 7.13
CA GLY A 110 -20.67 -3.43 6.39
C GLY A 110 -20.05 -2.10 6.82
N LEU A 111 -18.77 -2.10 7.23
CA LEU A 111 -18.09 -0.88 7.65
C LEU A 111 -17.94 0.11 6.47
N PHE A 112 -17.80 1.40 6.77
CA PHE A 112 -17.69 2.48 5.78
C PHE A 112 -18.85 2.54 4.77
N ASN A 113 -20.08 2.20 5.22
CA ASN A 113 -21.29 2.13 4.38
C ASN A 113 -21.21 1.15 3.22
N MET A 114 -20.35 0.13 3.33
CA MET A 114 -20.22 -0.91 2.32
C MET A 114 -21.34 -1.95 2.47
N PRO A 115 -21.83 -2.55 1.37
CA PRO A 115 -22.82 -3.63 1.45
C PRO A 115 -22.25 -4.83 2.19
N VAL A 116 -23.05 -5.38 3.13
CA VAL A 116 -22.64 -6.57 3.91
C VAL A 116 -22.47 -7.78 2.98
N LYS A 117 -21.28 -8.35 2.97
CA LYS A 117 -20.94 -9.58 2.22
C LYS A 117 -20.37 -10.61 3.19
N LYS A 118 -21.17 -11.56 3.59
CA LYS A 118 -20.78 -12.60 4.57
C LYS A 118 -19.59 -13.44 4.07
N LEU A 119 -18.78 -13.87 5.02
CA LEU A 119 -17.71 -14.84 4.80
C LEU A 119 -18.29 -16.14 4.24
N ASN A 120 -17.69 -16.70 3.20
CA ASN A 120 -18.10 -17.98 2.61
C ASN A 120 -16.90 -18.95 2.56
N LYS A 121 -17.20 -20.24 2.31
CA LYS A 121 -16.16 -21.30 2.26
C LYS A 121 -15.05 -20.99 1.24
N VAL A 122 -15.37 -20.34 0.14
CA VAL A 122 -14.41 -19.97 -0.90
C VAL A 122 -13.40 -18.96 -0.39
N LYS A 123 -13.85 -17.92 0.33
CA LYS A 123 -12.97 -16.94 0.95
C LYS A 123 -12.04 -17.59 1.98
N VAL A 124 -12.54 -18.57 2.76
CA VAL A 124 -11.71 -19.31 3.72
C VAL A 124 -10.64 -20.13 3.00
N ILE A 125 -11.02 -20.90 1.98
CA ILE A 125 -10.07 -21.69 1.16
C ILE A 125 -9.03 -20.77 0.53
N SER A 126 -9.44 -19.67 -0.06
CA SER A 126 -8.54 -18.66 -0.65
C SER A 126 -7.52 -18.15 0.37
N LEU A 127 -7.98 -17.73 1.56
CA LEU A 127 -7.10 -17.27 2.63
C LEU A 127 -6.11 -18.34 3.06
N SER A 128 -6.53 -19.60 3.15
CA SER A 128 -5.65 -20.72 3.51
C SER A 128 -4.55 -20.92 2.47
N PHE A 129 -4.88 -20.90 1.18
CA PHE A 129 -3.88 -20.97 0.10
C PHE A 129 -2.92 -19.78 0.12
N THR A 130 -3.44 -18.58 0.31
CA THR A 130 -2.61 -17.36 0.43
C THR A 130 -1.67 -17.46 1.61
N LEU A 131 -2.15 -17.90 2.77
CA LEU A 131 -1.34 -18.08 3.97
C LEU A 131 -0.26 -19.16 3.77
N MET A 132 -0.61 -20.30 3.17
CA MET A 132 0.35 -21.36 2.85
C MET A 132 1.45 -20.85 1.92
N GLY A 133 1.08 -20.08 0.89
CA GLY A 133 2.02 -19.46 -0.03
C GLY A 133 2.99 -18.52 0.68
N ILE A 134 2.49 -17.67 1.58
CA ILE A 134 3.31 -16.75 2.38
C ILE A 134 4.24 -17.50 3.33
N LEU A 135 3.73 -18.51 4.04
CA LEU A 135 4.58 -19.33 4.92
C LEU A 135 5.70 -20.04 4.16
N TYR A 136 5.41 -20.48 2.93
CA TYR A 136 6.43 -21.09 2.08
C TYR A 136 7.45 -20.06 1.58
N LEU A 137 6.99 -18.86 1.20
CA LEU A 137 7.83 -17.75 0.78
C LEU A 137 8.81 -17.33 1.90
N LEU A 138 8.33 -17.29 3.14
CA LEU A 138 9.17 -16.94 4.31
C LEU A 138 10.23 -17.98 4.64
N LYS A 139 10.10 -19.26 4.20
CA LYS A 139 11.16 -20.28 4.38
C LYS A 139 12.45 -19.93 3.64
N GLY A 140 12.40 -19.10 2.61
CA GLY A 140 13.57 -18.69 1.83
C GLY A 140 14.29 -17.46 2.39
N THR A 141 13.83 -16.90 3.51
CA THR A 141 14.37 -15.68 4.12
C THR A 141 14.65 -15.88 5.60
N GLU A 142 15.57 -15.11 6.17
CA GLU A 142 15.71 -15.05 7.63
C GLU A 142 14.38 -14.57 8.24
N PHE A 143 13.89 -15.34 9.22
CA PHE A 143 12.61 -15.02 9.86
C PHE A 143 12.79 -13.84 10.82
N HIS A 144 12.22 -12.70 10.45
CA HIS A 144 12.25 -11.49 11.27
C HIS A 144 10.82 -11.12 11.70
N LEU A 145 10.41 -11.59 12.89
CA LEU A 145 9.03 -11.41 13.40
C LEU A 145 8.57 -9.95 13.35
N GLY A 146 9.42 -9.02 13.75
CA GLY A 146 9.10 -7.58 13.70
C GLY A 146 8.74 -7.09 12.30
N ALA A 147 9.51 -7.49 11.28
CA ALA A 147 9.23 -7.13 9.89
C ALA A 147 7.93 -7.76 9.37
N VAL A 148 7.63 -9.01 9.78
CA VAL A 148 6.36 -9.68 9.44
C VAL A 148 5.17 -8.90 10.01
N VAL A 149 5.22 -8.55 11.30
CA VAL A 149 4.14 -7.78 11.96
C VAL A 149 3.98 -6.40 11.32
N LEU A 150 5.08 -5.69 11.05
CA LEU A 150 5.04 -4.39 10.38
C LEU A 150 4.44 -4.49 8.98
N SER A 151 4.78 -5.52 8.21
CA SER A 151 4.22 -5.74 6.87
C SER A 151 2.71 -6.05 6.92
N LEU A 152 2.24 -6.78 7.92
CA LEU A 152 0.80 -6.99 8.15
C LEU A 152 0.10 -5.67 8.52
N LEU A 153 0.68 -4.86 9.41
CA LEU A 153 0.16 -3.54 9.77
C LEU A 153 0.10 -2.60 8.55
N THR A 154 1.08 -2.69 7.66
CA THR A 154 1.05 -1.98 6.36
C THR A 154 -0.22 -2.31 5.58
N GLY A 155 -0.59 -3.58 5.47
CA GLY A 155 -1.79 -3.99 4.73
C GLY A 155 -3.09 -3.45 5.34
N VAL A 156 -3.21 -3.50 6.66
CA VAL A 156 -4.35 -2.92 7.38
C VAL A 156 -4.45 -1.42 7.13
N SER A 157 -3.34 -0.69 7.29
CA SER A 157 -3.32 0.77 7.15
C SER A 157 -3.59 1.21 5.70
N ILE A 158 -3.13 0.47 4.69
CA ILE A 158 -3.44 0.76 3.28
C ILE A 158 -4.94 0.75 3.03
N ILE A 159 -5.66 -0.27 3.51
CA ILE A 159 -7.11 -0.37 3.31
C ILE A 159 -7.85 0.75 4.04
N LEU A 160 -7.53 0.99 5.30
CA LEU A 160 -8.17 2.04 6.08
C LEU A 160 -7.93 3.44 5.48
N SER A 161 -6.67 3.76 5.15
CA SER A 161 -6.31 5.02 4.49
C SER A 161 -7.04 5.19 3.15
N ARG A 162 -7.10 4.13 2.34
CA ARG A 162 -7.79 4.14 1.03
C ARG A 162 -9.27 4.47 1.18
N PHE A 163 -9.99 3.85 2.14
CA PHE A 163 -11.41 4.15 2.37
C PHE A 163 -11.63 5.59 2.82
N VAL A 164 -10.84 6.06 3.78
CA VAL A 164 -10.94 7.45 4.28
C VAL A 164 -10.64 8.45 3.17
N ASN A 165 -9.57 8.23 2.39
CA ASN A 165 -9.21 9.09 1.26
C ASN A 165 -10.26 9.06 0.15
N ALA A 166 -10.87 7.91 -0.16
CA ALA A 166 -11.95 7.81 -1.14
C ALA A 166 -13.18 8.59 -0.71
N MET A 167 -13.59 8.49 0.56
CA MET A 167 -14.71 9.28 1.12
C MET A 167 -14.40 10.80 1.08
N LEU A 168 -13.17 11.21 1.33
CA LEU A 168 -12.75 12.61 1.17
C LEU A 168 -12.81 13.04 -0.30
N ALA A 169 -12.35 12.19 -1.22
CA ALA A 169 -12.35 12.47 -2.65
C ALA A 169 -13.75 12.66 -3.23
N GLU A 170 -14.77 11.95 -2.72
CA GLU A 170 -16.18 12.14 -3.10
C GLU A 170 -16.72 13.52 -2.70
N LYS A 171 -16.24 14.07 -1.59
CA LYS A 171 -16.65 15.38 -1.09
C LYS A 171 -15.83 16.54 -1.65
N THR A 172 -14.68 16.25 -2.23
CA THR A 172 -13.74 17.23 -2.79
C THR A 172 -13.36 16.86 -4.22
N SER A 173 -12.17 16.35 -4.42
CA SER A 173 -11.69 15.73 -5.65
C SER A 173 -10.58 14.72 -5.33
N ILE A 174 -10.22 13.90 -6.32
CA ILE A 174 -9.13 12.92 -6.18
C ILE A 174 -7.81 13.64 -5.81
N PHE A 175 -7.47 14.72 -6.49
CA PHE A 175 -6.21 15.42 -6.26
C PHE A 175 -6.21 16.23 -4.97
N VAL A 176 -7.34 16.81 -4.58
CA VAL A 176 -7.49 17.52 -3.30
C VAL A 176 -7.39 16.52 -2.14
N SER A 177 -8.05 15.36 -2.23
CA SER A 177 -7.90 14.30 -1.23
C SER A 177 -6.46 13.82 -1.12
N THR A 178 -5.77 13.61 -2.25
CA THR A 178 -4.34 13.24 -2.28
C THR A 178 -3.47 14.34 -1.67
N TRP A 179 -3.79 15.61 -1.91
CA TRP A 179 -3.09 16.74 -1.32
C TRP A 179 -3.19 16.72 0.22
N TYR A 180 -4.38 16.53 0.76
CA TYR A 180 -4.57 16.39 2.21
C TYR A 180 -3.86 15.16 2.76
N ASN A 181 -3.86 14.03 2.03
CA ASN A 181 -3.13 12.84 2.43
C ASN A 181 -1.63 13.11 2.63
N PHE A 182 -0.99 13.77 1.67
CA PHE A 182 0.43 14.11 1.78
C PHE A 182 0.71 15.25 2.78
N MET A 183 -0.17 16.24 2.87
CA MET A 183 -0.03 17.36 3.82
C MET A 183 -0.13 16.86 5.28
N ILE A 184 -1.18 16.10 5.61
CA ILE A 184 -1.36 15.54 6.95
C ILE A 184 -0.28 14.49 7.24
N GLY A 185 0.07 13.69 6.25
CA GLY A 185 1.18 12.74 6.35
C GLY A 185 2.50 13.44 6.68
N LEU A 186 2.82 14.56 6.03
CA LEU A 186 4.01 15.36 6.32
C LEU A 186 4.01 15.88 7.77
N ILE A 187 2.89 16.44 8.23
CA ILE A 187 2.77 16.92 9.60
C ILE A 187 3.00 15.78 10.60
N VAL A 188 2.30 14.65 10.40
CA VAL A 188 2.34 13.50 11.31
C VAL A 188 3.73 12.85 11.32
N THR A 189 4.36 12.67 10.16
CA THR A 189 5.74 12.13 10.11
C THR A 189 6.75 13.04 10.78
N THR A 190 6.60 14.36 10.63
CA THR A 190 7.46 15.32 11.30
C THR A 190 7.31 15.26 12.83
N VAL A 191 6.06 15.18 13.32
CA VAL A 191 5.80 15.02 14.76
C VAL A 191 6.38 13.71 15.29
N ILE A 192 6.16 12.60 14.58
CA ILE A 192 6.71 11.29 14.96
C ILE A 192 8.24 11.33 14.97
N TRP A 193 8.87 11.93 13.96
CA TRP A 193 10.33 12.08 13.93
C TRP A 193 10.84 12.92 15.10
N VAL A 194 10.23 14.05 15.41
CA VAL A 194 10.61 14.88 16.57
C VAL A 194 10.57 14.06 17.87
N ILE A 195 9.48 13.33 18.11
CA ILE A 195 9.34 12.47 19.28
C ILE A 195 10.42 11.38 19.29
N ALA A 196 10.61 10.68 18.17
CA ALA A 196 11.61 9.61 18.02
C ALA A 196 13.04 10.14 18.21
N TYR A 197 13.34 11.36 17.74
CA TYR A 197 14.63 12.01 17.93
C TYR A 197 14.91 12.29 19.40
N PHE A 198 13.96 12.88 20.14
CA PHE A 198 14.14 13.14 21.58
C PHE A 198 14.22 11.86 22.41
N LEU A 199 13.64 10.74 21.93
CA LEU A 199 13.77 9.42 22.56
C LEU A 199 15.05 8.68 22.13
N ASN A 200 15.93 9.28 21.33
CA ASN A 200 17.13 8.67 20.76
C ASN A 200 16.85 7.40 19.90
N ILE A 201 15.65 7.33 19.26
CA ILE A 201 15.24 6.24 18.37
C ILE A 201 15.54 6.62 16.90
N ALA A 202 15.39 7.89 16.54
CA ALA A 202 15.67 8.43 15.22
C ALA A 202 16.96 9.24 15.19
N GLY A 203 17.68 9.21 14.07
CA GLY A 203 18.84 10.06 13.84
C GLY A 203 18.48 11.54 13.61
N PRO A 204 19.48 12.44 13.60
CA PRO A 204 19.28 13.83 13.26
C PRO A 204 18.89 13.99 11.80
N PHE A 205 18.15 15.05 11.50
CA PHE A 205 17.87 15.40 10.10
C PHE A 205 19.15 15.90 9.43
N THR A 206 19.66 15.13 8.48
CA THR A 206 20.89 15.49 7.73
C THR A 206 20.53 16.04 6.36
N PHE A 207 21.26 17.07 5.90
CA PHE A 207 21.09 17.64 4.56
C PHE A 207 21.99 16.99 3.50
N THR A 208 22.62 15.86 3.84
CA THR A 208 23.45 15.11 2.89
C THR A 208 22.56 14.50 1.81
N ILE A 209 22.81 14.82 0.55
CA ILE A 209 22.04 14.29 -0.57
C ILE A 209 22.72 13.03 -1.11
N SER A 210 21.98 11.94 -1.24
CA SER A 210 22.47 10.72 -1.86
C SER A 210 22.71 10.93 -3.35
N PRO A 211 23.81 10.42 -3.93
CA PRO A 211 24.05 10.46 -5.37
C PRO A 211 23.02 9.58 -6.14
N LYS A 212 22.34 8.66 -5.46
CA LYS A 212 21.29 7.82 -6.03
C LYS A 212 19.96 8.57 -6.06
N LEU A 213 19.79 9.50 -7.02
CA LEU A 213 18.61 10.37 -7.08
C LEU A 213 17.28 9.64 -7.19
N TRP A 214 17.26 8.41 -7.70
CA TRP A 214 16.04 7.60 -7.83
C TRP A 214 15.36 7.28 -6.50
N ILE A 215 16.10 7.24 -5.36
CA ILE A 215 15.51 6.95 -4.06
C ILE A 215 14.53 8.03 -3.59
N TYR A 216 14.62 9.25 -4.12
CA TYR A 216 13.71 10.35 -3.80
C TYR A 216 12.40 10.31 -4.60
N SER A 217 12.26 9.40 -5.56
CA SER A 217 11.07 9.32 -6.42
C SER A 217 9.82 8.78 -5.73
N GLY A 218 9.95 8.21 -4.53
CA GLY A 218 8.85 7.53 -3.84
C GLY A 218 7.60 8.38 -3.62
N GLY A 219 7.77 9.67 -3.26
CA GLY A 219 6.64 10.60 -3.12
C GLY A 219 5.92 10.86 -4.45
N PHE A 220 6.65 11.04 -5.54
CA PHE A 220 6.09 11.16 -6.89
C PHE A 220 5.35 9.88 -7.31
N LEU A 221 5.97 8.71 -7.13
CA LEU A 221 5.34 7.42 -7.41
C LEU A 221 4.05 7.25 -6.63
N GLY A 222 4.03 7.68 -5.35
CA GLY A 222 2.84 7.66 -4.52
C GLY A 222 1.68 8.49 -5.09
N VAL A 223 1.95 9.69 -5.61
CA VAL A 223 0.93 10.52 -6.29
C VAL A 223 0.40 9.82 -7.55
N CYS A 224 1.27 9.22 -8.35
CA CYS A 224 0.87 8.44 -9.53
C CYS A 224 0.01 7.23 -9.14
N VAL A 225 0.43 6.46 -8.14
CA VAL A 225 -0.30 5.27 -7.65
C VAL A 225 -1.71 5.63 -7.19
N VAL A 226 -1.85 6.67 -6.34
CA VAL A 226 -3.17 7.09 -5.84
C VAL A 226 -4.05 7.56 -6.99
N SER A 227 -3.52 8.35 -7.92
CA SER A 227 -4.27 8.86 -9.07
C SER A 227 -4.74 7.75 -10.00
N LEU A 228 -3.85 6.80 -10.37
CA LEU A 228 -4.18 5.65 -11.22
C LEU A 228 -5.16 4.70 -10.55
N SER A 229 -4.96 4.38 -9.26
CA SER A 229 -5.85 3.52 -8.49
C SER A 229 -7.26 4.09 -8.43
N ASN A 230 -7.40 5.38 -8.14
CA ASN A 230 -8.69 6.06 -8.08
C ASN A 230 -9.38 6.13 -9.45
N LEU A 231 -8.60 6.33 -10.54
CA LEU A 231 -9.12 6.32 -11.90
C LEU A 231 -9.68 4.93 -12.27
N CYS A 232 -8.95 3.87 -11.91
CA CYS A 232 -9.31 2.49 -12.24
C CYS A 232 -10.48 1.99 -11.39
N ALA A 233 -10.54 2.33 -10.12
CA ALA A 233 -11.57 1.88 -9.18
C ALA A 233 -13.01 2.23 -9.63
N LYS A 234 -13.18 3.31 -10.41
CA LYS A 234 -14.48 3.73 -10.97
C LYS A 234 -14.84 3.04 -12.29
N ARG A 235 -13.92 2.29 -12.91
CA ARG A 235 -14.04 1.79 -14.28
C ARG A 235 -13.89 0.28 -14.42
N ILE A 236 -13.39 -0.37 -13.37
CA ILE A 236 -13.17 -1.81 -13.35
C ILE A 236 -13.86 -2.40 -12.13
N PRO A 237 -14.52 -3.58 -12.24
CA PRO A 237 -15.02 -4.28 -11.06
C PRO A 237 -13.93 -4.46 -10.01
N ALA A 238 -14.25 -4.16 -8.74
CA ALA A 238 -13.29 -4.16 -7.64
C ALA A 238 -12.46 -5.45 -7.56
N LEU A 239 -13.10 -6.57 -7.82
CA LEU A 239 -12.50 -7.89 -7.87
C LEU A 239 -11.36 -8.00 -8.89
N ILE A 240 -11.62 -7.58 -10.13
CA ILE A 240 -10.64 -7.65 -11.23
C ILE A 240 -9.49 -6.67 -10.97
N LEU A 241 -9.82 -5.48 -10.45
CA LEU A 241 -8.82 -4.49 -10.06
C LEU A 241 -7.87 -5.07 -9.00
N THR A 242 -8.41 -5.69 -7.95
CA THR A 242 -7.62 -6.32 -6.88
C THR A 242 -6.72 -7.42 -7.42
N LEU A 243 -7.22 -8.27 -8.33
CA LEU A 243 -6.43 -9.32 -8.98
C LEU A 243 -5.23 -8.77 -9.75
N ILE A 244 -5.49 -7.79 -10.62
CA ILE A 244 -4.44 -7.20 -11.46
C ILE A 244 -3.38 -6.54 -10.57
N MET A 245 -3.82 -5.78 -9.56
CA MET A 245 -2.90 -5.12 -8.65
C MET A 245 -2.10 -6.12 -7.84
N PHE A 246 -2.72 -7.20 -7.38
CA PHE A 246 -2.03 -8.25 -6.64
C PHE A 246 -0.97 -8.94 -7.50
N VAL A 247 -1.37 -9.48 -8.65
CA VAL A 247 -0.45 -10.19 -9.55
C VAL A 247 0.70 -9.27 -9.97
N GLY A 248 0.37 -8.04 -10.38
CA GLY A 248 1.39 -7.07 -10.79
C GLY A 248 2.37 -6.72 -9.68
N GLN A 249 1.91 -6.47 -8.45
CA GLN A 249 2.78 -6.17 -7.31
C GLN A 249 3.66 -7.36 -6.94
N LEU A 250 3.08 -8.56 -6.86
CA LEU A 250 3.80 -9.75 -6.42
C LEU A 250 4.91 -10.14 -7.40
N PHE A 251 4.59 -10.25 -8.70
CA PHE A 251 5.61 -10.58 -9.70
C PHE A 251 6.65 -9.49 -9.89
N THR A 252 6.27 -8.22 -9.75
CA THR A 252 7.25 -7.13 -9.72
C THR A 252 8.13 -7.24 -8.47
N GLY A 253 7.59 -7.62 -7.30
CA GLY A 253 8.36 -7.88 -6.09
C GLY A 253 9.39 -9.00 -6.29
N VAL A 254 8.99 -10.12 -6.89
CA VAL A 254 9.90 -11.23 -7.24
C VAL A 254 11.02 -10.77 -8.17
N PHE A 255 10.67 -9.98 -9.19
CA PHE A 255 11.64 -9.42 -10.11
C PHE A 255 12.62 -8.46 -9.42
N LEU A 256 12.12 -7.59 -8.54
CA LEU A 256 12.96 -6.66 -7.78
C LEU A 256 13.88 -7.39 -6.80
N ASP A 257 13.40 -8.44 -6.12
CA ASP A 257 14.24 -9.28 -5.26
C ASP A 257 15.36 -9.93 -6.09
N TYR A 258 15.05 -10.45 -7.29
CA TYR A 258 16.06 -10.99 -8.19
C TYR A 258 17.13 -9.96 -8.57
N VAL A 259 16.71 -8.73 -8.92
CA VAL A 259 17.64 -7.65 -9.30
C VAL A 259 18.47 -7.15 -8.12
N LEU A 260 17.92 -7.14 -6.91
CA LEU A 260 18.60 -6.61 -5.72
C LEU A 260 19.49 -7.64 -5.03
N LEU A 261 19.11 -8.93 -5.07
CA LEU A 261 19.80 -10.01 -4.37
C LEU A 261 20.64 -10.87 -5.30
N GLU A 262 20.57 -10.64 -6.62
CA GLU A 262 21.24 -11.41 -7.69
C GLU A 262 20.93 -12.91 -7.68
N THR A 263 19.99 -13.35 -6.83
CA THR A 263 19.58 -14.75 -6.70
C THR A 263 18.06 -14.88 -6.66
N LEU A 264 17.53 -15.87 -7.39
CA LEU A 264 16.12 -16.20 -7.35
C LEU A 264 15.88 -17.33 -6.37
N SER A 265 15.27 -17.01 -5.23
CA SER A 265 14.92 -18.03 -4.25
C SER A 265 13.73 -18.86 -4.74
N ILE A 266 13.88 -20.20 -4.82
CA ILE A 266 12.78 -21.12 -5.19
C ILE A 266 11.57 -20.92 -4.25
N PRO A 267 11.74 -20.83 -2.90
CA PRO A 267 10.64 -20.51 -2.00
C PRO A 267 9.89 -19.20 -2.36
N THR A 268 10.59 -18.16 -2.79
CA THR A 268 9.99 -16.91 -3.20
C THR A 268 9.08 -17.08 -4.41
N VAL A 269 9.52 -17.80 -5.43
CA VAL A 269 8.74 -18.06 -6.65
C VAL A 269 7.53 -18.94 -6.37
N VAL A 270 7.74 -20.08 -5.72
CA VAL A 270 6.67 -21.05 -5.41
C VAL A 270 5.66 -20.46 -4.44
N GLY A 271 6.11 -19.77 -3.40
CA GLY A 271 5.23 -19.06 -2.46
C GLY A 271 4.41 -17.96 -3.15
N GLY A 272 5.02 -17.21 -4.06
CA GLY A 272 4.34 -16.23 -4.88
C GLY A 272 3.23 -16.82 -5.77
N ILE A 273 3.52 -17.96 -6.41
CA ILE A 273 2.52 -18.68 -7.24
C ILE A 273 1.36 -19.18 -6.36
N LEU A 274 1.64 -19.82 -5.22
CA LEU A 274 0.61 -20.30 -4.29
C LEU A 274 -0.27 -19.18 -3.76
N THR A 275 0.34 -18.04 -3.40
CA THR A 275 -0.37 -16.84 -2.96
C THR A 275 -1.28 -16.31 -4.06
N THR A 276 -0.79 -16.28 -5.31
CA THR A 276 -1.58 -15.87 -6.48
C THR A 276 -2.76 -16.80 -6.73
N ILE A 277 -2.56 -18.12 -6.65
CA ILE A 277 -3.63 -19.12 -6.77
C ILE A 277 -4.69 -18.90 -5.69
N GLY A 278 -4.27 -18.71 -4.44
CA GLY A 278 -5.18 -18.40 -3.34
C GLY A 278 -6.06 -17.19 -3.66
N LEU A 279 -5.49 -16.12 -4.18
CA LEU A 279 -6.26 -14.94 -4.53
C LEU A 279 -7.20 -15.16 -5.73
N ILE A 280 -6.75 -15.86 -6.76
CA ILE A 280 -7.60 -16.21 -7.91
C ILE A 280 -8.83 -16.98 -7.43
N ILE A 281 -8.66 -17.94 -6.52
CA ILE A 281 -9.77 -18.69 -5.91
C ILE A 281 -10.78 -17.74 -5.23
N SER A 282 -10.30 -16.67 -4.53
CA SER A 282 -11.19 -15.71 -3.87
C SER A 282 -12.14 -14.98 -4.82
N THR A 283 -11.80 -14.96 -6.08
CA THR A 283 -12.46 -14.16 -7.12
C THR A 283 -13.42 -14.98 -7.99
N LEU A 284 -13.33 -16.31 -7.91
CA LEU A 284 -14.22 -17.18 -8.68
C LEU A 284 -15.67 -16.99 -8.23
N PRO A 285 -16.61 -16.75 -9.16
CA PRO A 285 -18.03 -16.70 -8.85
C PRO A 285 -18.50 -18.13 -8.55
N TRP A 286 -18.50 -18.51 -7.29
CA TRP A 286 -19.19 -19.73 -6.88
C TRP A 286 -20.68 -19.39 -6.78
N THR A 287 -21.35 -19.43 -7.91
CA THR A 287 -22.80 -19.44 -7.93
C THR A 287 -23.28 -20.62 -7.12
N LYS A 288 -24.13 -20.36 -6.10
CA LYS A 288 -24.99 -21.36 -5.54
C LYS A 288 -25.87 -21.90 -6.70
N ARG A 289 -25.47 -23.00 -7.34
CA ARG A 289 -26.44 -23.88 -7.98
C ARG A 289 -27.19 -24.54 -6.82
N GLY A 290 -28.45 -24.20 -6.64
CA GLY A 290 -29.38 -24.92 -5.77
C GLY A 290 -29.90 -24.11 -4.59
N SER A 291 -30.88 -23.24 -4.81
CA SER A 291 -32.05 -23.02 -3.96
C SER A 291 -33.05 -22.14 -4.70
N GLU A 292 -33.50 -22.67 -5.87
CA GLU A 292 -34.87 -22.48 -6.35
C GLU A 292 -35.51 -23.85 -6.26
N VAL A 293 -36.16 -24.14 -5.16
CA VAL A 293 -37.34 -25.02 -5.03
C VAL A 293 -38.17 -24.45 -3.88
#